data_42e6a14d78ac89acac097e974a0451e5
#
_entry.id   42e6a14d78ac89acac097e974a0451e5
#
_cell.length_a   1.000
_cell.length_b   1.000
_cell.length_c   1.000
_cell.angle_alpha   90.00
_cell.angle_beta   90.00
_cell.angle_gamma   90.00
#
_symmetry.space_group_name_H-M   'P 1'
#
loop_
_entity.id
_entity.type
_entity.pdbx_description
1 polymer ?
#
loop_
_entity_poly.entity_id
_entity_poly.type
_entity_poly.pdbx_seq_one_letter_code
_entity_poly.pdbx_strand_id
1 'polypeptide(L)'
;MPTVSPTPTPTPTPTPTPTPTPTPTPTPTPTAEPIVLPTSFENLFERRKGISLAAWQKSSEVIKASKNKSGAFEIITGPNTTPNFDDYPTPISLVSRLFPARSEPAKTIVIRYKYVDLEWAETTLRSKLTAEEFTQLNRNEGGKAIAGRCDVSSRNCRGAMQQTTIAGLSLIIQGVPNEVDKSDPTSKLRFGSGMLEAHEYFHSLQRIPIMGAEVWPHAWFREGSAEWVQNMAVNYNDYKTYQEFLAIDCAGHCARLSEADIVEFLEKSKENYTPPNFDPGLNYNLSSRFIEALVALKGPDTLINIYEQMGKQLTFEQAFKNTYGVEWSYALPILAKTIYANLKD
;
A
#
# COMPACT_ATOMS: atom_id res chain seq x y z
N MET A 1 -5.16 110.08 3.48
CA MET A 1 -5.28 108.75 2.82
C MET A 1 -6.09 107.87 3.75
N PRO A 2 -7.24 107.35 3.32
CA PRO A 2 -8.02 106.42 4.18
C PRO A 2 -7.44 105.05 4.15
N THR A 3 -7.21 104.45 5.31
CA THR A 3 -6.78 103.09 5.52
C THR A 3 -7.95 102.13 5.28
N VAL A 4 -7.80 101.23 4.30
CA VAL A 4 -8.75 100.13 4.01
C VAL A 4 -8.51 98.99 4.98
N SER A 5 -9.56 98.67 5.76
CA SER A 5 -9.55 97.56 6.68
C SER A 5 -9.63 96.26 5.88
N PRO A 6 -8.84 95.19 6.24
CA PRO A 6 -8.89 93.95 5.50
C PRO A 6 -10.20 93.16 5.77
N THR A 7 -10.78 92.64 4.71
CA THR A 7 -11.97 91.78 4.73
C THR A 7 -11.64 90.45 5.40
N PRO A 8 -12.48 89.89 6.31
CA PRO A 8 -12.21 88.60 6.96
C PRO A 8 -12.31 87.47 5.94
N THR A 9 -11.29 86.62 5.97
CA THR A 9 -11.24 85.34 5.19
C THR A 9 -12.30 84.36 5.70
N PRO A 10 -13.10 83.71 4.83
CA PRO A 10 -14.13 82.81 5.26
C PRO A 10 -13.47 81.54 5.91
N THR A 11 -13.98 81.12 7.08
CA THR A 11 -13.58 79.92 7.79
C THR A 11 -14.02 78.69 6.97
N PRO A 12 -13.14 77.72 6.73
CA PRO A 12 -13.52 76.50 5.96
C PRO A 12 -14.60 75.73 6.72
N THR A 13 -15.65 75.33 5.99
CA THR A 13 -16.73 74.48 6.50
C THR A 13 -16.15 73.06 6.75
N PRO A 14 -16.41 72.44 7.90
CA PRO A 14 -15.89 71.07 8.18
C PRO A 14 -16.45 70.04 7.18
N THR A 15 -15.56 69.28 6.52
CA THR A 15 -15.92 68.20 5.63
C THR A 15 -16.58 67.11 6.46
N PRO A 16 -17.72 66.53 6.04
CA PRO A 16 -18.39 65.50 6.78
C PRO A 16 -17.47 64.25 6.86
N THR A 17 -17.26 63.70 8.08
CA THR A 17 -16.55 62.49 8.35
C THR A 17 -17.30 61.31 7.70
N PRO A 18 -16.65 60.44 6.89
CA PRO A 18 -17.32 59.32 6.27
C PRO A 18 -17.87 58.37 7.34
N THR A 19 -19.13 58.00 7.21
CA THR A 19 -19.78 57.00 8.07
C THR A 19 -19.10 55.65 7.84
N PRO A 20 -18.69 54.91 8.88
CA PRO A 20 -18.06 53.60 8.71
C PRO A 20 -19.01 52.65 7.98
N THR A 21 -18.53 52.08 6.87
CA THR A 21 -19.23 51.01 6.13
C THR A 21 -19.34 49.78 7.04
N PRO A 22 -20.53 49.19 7.20
CA PRO A 22 -20.66 48.00 8.04
C PRO A 22 -19.73 46.87 7.54
N THR A 23 -18.88 46.33 8.41
CA THR A 23 -18.04 45.18 8.12
C THR A 23 -18.96 44.00 7.82
N PRO A 24 -18.77 43.28 6.69
CA PRO A 24 -19.60 42.12 6.38
C PRO A 24 -19.47 41.07 7.51
N THR A 25 -20.60 40.64 8.02
CA THR A 25 -20.65 39.55 8.98
C THR A 25 -20.10 38.28 8.31
N PRO A 26 -19.12 37.55 8.91
CA PRO A 26 -18.59 36.36 8.31
C PRO A 26 -19.70 35.33 8.09
N THR A 27 -19.86 34.90 6.84
CA THR A 27 -20.76 33.79 6.49
C THR A 27 -20.29 32.56 7.24
N PRO A 28 -21.16 31.83 7.96
CA PRO A 28 -20.74 30.64 8.67
C PRO A 28 -20.14 29.63 7.66
N THR A 29 -18.92 29.23 7.93
CA THR A 29 -18.27 28.15 7.17
C THR A 29 -19.12 26.90 7.29
N PRO A 30 -19.54 26.23 6.19
CA PRO A 30 -20.31 25.02 6.28
C PRO A 30 -19.55 23.98 7.11
N THR A 31 -20.17 23.51 8.16
CA THR A 31 -19.63 22.41 8.98
C THR A 31 -19.59 21.16 8.09
N ALA A 32 -18.42 20.57 7.89
CA ALA A 32 -18.29 19.33 7.13
C ALA A 32 -19.18 18.26 7.74
N GLU A 33 -20.00 17.59 6.92
CA GLU A 33 -20.82 16.48 7.39
C GLU A 33 -19.92 15.37 7.96
N PRO A 34 -20.34 14.74 9.07
CA PRO A 34 -19.56 13.67 9.67
C PRO A 34 -19.42 12.49 8.68
N ILE A 35 -18.18 11.99 8.52
CA ILE A 35 -17.91 10.82 7.67
C ILE A 35 -18.57 9.59 8.30
N VAL A 36 -19.51 8.96 7.58
CA VAL A 36 -20.16 7.72 8.00
C VAL A 36 -19.37 6.53 7.46
N LEU A 37 -18.99 5.61 8.36
CA LEU A 37 -18.16 4.46 8.02
C LEU A 37 -19.02 3.32 7.42
N PRO A 38 -18.52 2.58 6.41
CA PRO A 38 -19.20 1.41 5.86
C PRO A 38 -19.17 0.25 6.88
N THR A 39 -20.23 -0.55 6.89
CA THR A 39 -20.38 -1.70 7.80
C THR A 39 -20.72 -3.00 7.09
N SER A 40 -21.16 -2.92 5.83
CA SER A 40 -21.51 -4.08 5.01
C SER A 40 -21.42 -3.74 3.53
N PHE A 41 -21.50 -4.74 2.64
CA PHE A 41 -21.51 -4.52 1.20
C PHE A 41 -22.70 -3.68 0.73
N GLU A 42 -23.86 -3.80 1.38
CA GLU A 42 -25.08 -3.08 1.03
C GLU A 42 -24.93 -1.56 1.16
N ASN A 43 -24.09 -1.09 2.09
CA ASN A 43 -23.88 0.35 2.30
C ASN A 43 -22.48 0.84 1.88
N LEU A 44 -21.68 -0.03 1.26
CA LEU A 44 -20.29 0.28 0.92
C LEU A 44 -20.21 1.44 -0.08
N PHE A 45 -21.08 1.45 -1.09
CA PHE A 45 -21.09 2.50 -2.11
C PHE A 45 -21.51 3.87 -1.55
N GLU A 46 -22.61 3.93 -0.81
CA GLU A 46 -23.12 5.17 -0.21
C GLU A 46 -22.14 5.77 0.81
N ARG A 47 -21.42 4.89 1.52
CA ARG A 47 -20.47 5.29 2.57
C ARG A 47 -19.01 5.24 2.11
N ARG A 48 -18.77 5.25 0.80
CA ARG A 48 -17.42 5.08 0.23
C ARG A 48 -16.38 6.09 0.74
N LYS A 49 -16.79 7.33 1.04
CA LYS A 49 -15.90 8.35 1.62
C LYS A 49 -15.33 7.96 3.00
N GLY A 50 -15.99 7.00 3.68
CA GLY A 50 -15.54 6.48 4.97
C GLY A 50 -14.64 5.25 4.88
N ILE A 51 -14.38 4.70 3.70
CA ILE A 51 -13.61 3.45 3.52
C ILE A 51 -12.20 3.59 4.10
N SER A 52 -11.43 4.57 3.64
CA SER A 52 -10.04 4.76 4.09
C SER A 52 -9.94 4.98 5.59
N LEU A 53 -10.86 5.78 6.17
CA LEU A 53 -10.89 6.02 7.61
C LEU A 53 -11.21 4.74 8.39
N ALA A 54 -12.20 3.96 7.94
CA ALA A 54 -12.58 2.71 8.60
C ALA A 54 -11.46 1.67 8.58
N ALA A 55 -10.81 1.49 7.42
CA ALA A 55 -9.69 0.57 7.26
C ALA A 55 -8.49 0.96 8.12
N TRP A 56 -8.12 2.25 8.08
CA TRP A 56 -7.02 2.77 8.86
C TRP A 56 -7.27 2.68 10.37
N GLN A 57 -8.44 3.07 10.86
CA GLN A 57 -8.77 3.02 12.29
C GLN A 57 -8.69 1.59 12.83
N LYS A 58 -9.41 0.64 12.21
CA LYS A 58 -9.39 -0.77 12.62
C LYS A 58 -7.97 -1.33 12.68
N SER A 59 -7.16 -1.04 11.68
CA SER A 59 -5.81 -1.58 11.56
C SER A 59 -4.82 -0.90 12.50
N SER A 60 -4.92 0.42 12.66
CA SER A 60 -4.12 1.20 13.61
C SER A 60 -4.35 0.74 15.05
N GLU A 61 -5.61 0.45 15.42
CA GLU A 61 -5.96 -0.09 16.73
C GLU A 61 -5.31 -1.45 16.96
N VAL A 62 -5.34 -2.35 15.96
CA VAL A 62 -4.67 -3.67 16.04
C VAL A 62 -3.18 -3.50 16.26
N ILE A 63 -2.50 -2.67 15.45
CA ILE A 63 -1.05 -2.43 15.58
C ILE A 63 -0.71 -1.86 16.95
N LYS A 64 -1.49 -0.90 17.47
CA LYS A 64 -1.25 -0.26 18.78
C LYS A 64 -1.46 -1.23 19.94
N ALA A 65 -2.48 -2.07 19.87
CA ALA A 65 -2.79 -3.05 20.91
C ALA A 65 -1.84 -4.25 20.91
N SER A 66 -1.36 -4.65 19.74
CA SER A 66 -0.55 -5.86 19.58
C SER A 66 0.86 -5.68 20.15
N LYS A 67 1.34 -6.73 20.83
CA LYS A 67 2.72 -6.91 21.26
C LYS A 67 3.43 -8.01 20.49
N ASN A 68 2.83 -8.47 19.38
CA ASN A 68 3.41 -9.52 18.56
C ASN A 68 4.80 -9.10 18.07
N LYS A 69 5.67 -10.08 17.89
CA LYS A 69 7.03 -9.89 17.38
C LYS A 69 7.21 -10.78 16.16
N SER A 70 7.91 -10.26 15.17
CA SER A 70 8.35 -11.07 14.03
C SER A 70 9.25 -12.21 14.49
N GLY A 71 9.32 -13.26 13.69
CA GLY A 71 10.34 -14.30 13.82
C GLY A 71 11.77 -13.72 13.75
N ALA A 72 12.76 -14.57 13.94
CA ALA A 72 14.17 -14.16 13.80
C ALA A 72 14.44 -13.69 12.35
N PHE A 73 15.28 -12.67 12.19
CA PHE A 73 15.73 -12.25 10.86
C PHE A 73 17.22 -11.98 10.80
N GLU A 74 17.78 -12.17 9.62
CA GLU A 74 19.18 -11.95 9.29
C GLU A 74 19.24 -11.04 8.05
N ILE A 75 19.86 -9.87 8.20
CA ILE A 75 20.02 -8.91 7.10
C ILE A 75 21.46 -8.98 6.62
N ILE A 76 21.65 -9.25 5.33
CA ILE A 76 22.94 -9.40 4.70
C ILE A 76 23.00 -8.36 3.57
N THR A 77 23.94 -7.43 3.70
CA THR A 77 24.08 -6.33 2.74
C THR A 77 25.38 -6.48 1.95
N GLY A 78 25.31 -6.27 0.67
CA GLY A 78 26.47 -6.32 -0.23
C GLY A 78 27.60 -5.36 0.18
N PRO A 79 28.86 -5.74 -0.01
CA PRO A 79 30.01 -5.00 0.50
C PRO A 79 30.11 -3.57 -0.10
N ASN A 80 29.55 -3.35 -1.28
CA ASN A 80 29.51 -2.03 -1.94
C ASN A 80 28.09 -1.44 -1.96
N THR A 81 27.16 -2.00 -1.18
CA THR A 81 25.77 -1.59 -1.13
C THR A 81 25.51 -0.71 0.09
N THR A 82 25.08 0.53 -0.14
CA THR A 82 24.46 1.37 0.87
C THR A 82 22.97 1.35 0.61
N PRO A 83 22.14 0.80 1.52
CA PRO A 83 20.70 0.76 1.36
C PRO A 83 20.10 2.16 1.48
N ASN A 84 18.92 2.36 0.88
CA ASN A 84 18.19 3.64 0.96
C ASN A 84 17.35 3.73 2.23
N PHE A 85 17.13 2.60 2.90
CA PHE A 85 16.41 2.47 4.17
C PHE A 85 17.14 1.46 5.07
N ASP A 86 17.44 1.84 6.30
CA ASP A 86 18.28 1.03 7.21
C ASP A 86 17.52 0.39 8.36
N ASP A 87 16.37 0.94 8.77
CA ASP A 87 15.58 0.41 9.89
C ASP A 87 14.65 -0.74 9.45
N TYR A 88 15.23 -1.79 8.92
CA TYR A 88 14.49 -2.97 8.45
C TYR A 88 13.63 -3.66 9.54
N PRO A 89 14.05 -3.74 10.81
CA PRO A 89 13.24 -4.35 11.87
C PRO A 89 11.90 -3.70 12.12
N THR A 90 11.79 -2.38 12.01
CA THR A 90 10.57 -1.66 12.34
C THR A 90 9.41 -2.01 11.42
N PRO A 91 9.47 -1.91 10.08
CA PRO A 91 8.35 -2.28 9.21
C PRO A 91 7.96 -3.76 9.34
N ILE A 92 8.91 -4.67 9.49
CA ILE A 92 8.65 -6.09 9.74
C ILE A 92 7.84 -6.26 11.04
N SER A 93 8.27 -5.62 12.13
CA SER A 93 7.57 -5.68 13.41
C SER A 93 6.15 -5.11 13.32
N LEU A 94 5.93 -4.04 12.54
CA LEU A 94 4.62 -3.45 12.35
C LEU A 94 3.68 -4.37 11.57
N VAL A 95 4.17 -5.07 10.54
CA VAL A 95 3.40 -6.09 9.83
C VAL A 95 3.01 -7.23 10.77
N SER A 96 3.96 -7.76 11.56
CA SER A 96 3.67 -8.81 12.56
C SER A 96 2.63 -8.36 13.60
N ARG A 97 2.66 -7.09 13.99
CA ARG A 97 1.68 -6.51 14.91
C ARG A 97 0.31 -6.31 14.27
N LEU A 98 0.24 -6.09 12.96
CA LEU A 98 -1.03 -6.00 12.23
C LEU A 98 -1.74 -7.36 12.14
N PHE A 99 -0.99 -8.48 12.24
CA PHE A 99 -1.51 -9.85 12.16
C PHE A 99 -1.12 -10.69 13.38
N PRO A 100 -1.54 -10.30 14.61
CA PRO A 100 -0.99 -10.81 15.86
C PRO A 100 -1.26 -12.31 16.14
N ALA A 101 -2.27 -12.89 15.49
CA ALA A 101 -2.69 -14.28 15.72
C ALA A 101 -2.21 -15.23 14.61
N ARG A 102 -1.28 -14.78 13.75
CA ARG A 102 -0.90 -15.51 12.54
C ARG A 102 0.47 -16.16 12.66
N SER A 103 0.66 -17.21 11.86
CA SER A 103 1.93 -17.89 11.78
C SER A 103 2.98 -17.01 11.14
N GLU A 104 4.10 -16.89 11.80
CA GLU A 104 5.28 -16.15 11.36
C GLU A 104 6.31 -17.11 10.76
N PRO A 105 7.14 -16.68 9.80
CA PRO A 105 8.29 -17.47 9.39
C PRO A 105 9.23 -17.66 10.59
N ALA A 106 9.75 -18.88 10.77
CA ALA A 106 10.70 -19.16 11.85
C ALA A 106 11.95 -18.29 11.76
N LYS A 107 12.39 -18.00 10.54
CA LYS A 107 13.48 -17.07 10.23
C LYS A 107 13.23 -16.41 8.88
N THR A 108 13.57 -15.11 8.81
CA THR A 108 13.64 -14.36 7.55
C THR A 108 15.08 -14.00 7.24
N ILE A 109 15.53 -14.30 6.01
CA ILE A 109 16.84 -13.87 5.50
C ILE A 109 16.58 -12.82 4.45
N VAL A 110 17.26 -11.69 4.57
CA VAL A 110 17.21 -10.57 3.63
C VAL A 110 18.56 -10.38 2.98
N ILE A 111 18.62 -10.45 1.66
CA ILE A 111 19.84 -10.19 0.87
C ILE A 111 19.63 -8.90 0.09
N ARG A 112 20.39 -7.84 0.44
CA ARG A 112 20.31 -6.52 -0.19
C ARG A 112 21.57 -6.25 -1.01
N TYR A 113 21.40 -5.81 -2.26
CA TYR A 113 22.55 -5.60 -3.14
C TYR A 113 22.27 -4.56 -4.20
N LYS A 114 23.31 -3.79 -4.56
CA LYS A 114 23.37 -2.99 -5.78
C LYS A 114 23.93 -3.80 -6.94
N TYR A 115 23.83 -3.29 -8.15
CA TYR A 115 24.32 -3.95 -9.36
C TYR A 115 25.79 -4.38 -9.26
N VAL A 116 26.62 -3.60 -8.60
CA VAL A 116 28.04 -3.89 -8.39
C VAL A 116 28.28 -5.15 -7.55
N ASP A 117 27.32 -5.56 -6.76
CA ASP A 117 27.39 -6.72 -5.84
C ASP A 117 26.63 -7.95 -6.37
N LEU A 118 26.28 -8.02 -7.67
CA LEU A 118 25.48 -9.13 -8.23
C LEU A 118 26.11 -10.50 -7.99
N GLU A 119 27.38 -10.67 -8.29
CA GLU A 119 28.10 -11.94 -8.13
C GLU A 119 28.19 -12.35 -6.64
N TRP A 120 28.46 -11.37 -5.79
CA TRP A 120 28.45 -11.58 -4.36
C TRP A 120 27.05 -12.00 -3.86
N ALA A 121 25.98 -11.38 -4.34
CA ALA A 121 24.60 -11.71 -3.96
C ALA A 121 24.21 -13.12 -4.39
N GLU A 122 24.62 -13.54 -5.60
CA GLU A 122 24.40 -14.92 -6.10
C GLU A 122 25.13 -15.94 -5.22
N THR A 123 26.40 -15.68 -4.88
CA THR A 123 27.21 -16.53 -4.01
C THR A 123 26.61 -16.62 -2.60
N THR A 124 26.16 -15.47 -2.07
CA THR A 124 25.52 -15.39 -0.76
C THR A 124 24.22 -16.17 -0.75
N LEU A 125 23.36 -16.01 -1.76
CA LEU A 125 22.11 -16.76 -1.90
C LEU A 125 22.35 -18.27 -1.89
N ARG A 126 23.32 -18.74 -2.68
CA ARG A 126 23.71 -20.17 -2.72
C ARG A 126 24.14 -20.70 -1.35
N SER A 127 24.84 -19.90 -0.56
CA SER A 127 25.32 -20.31 0.78
C SER A 127 24.20 -20.41 1.82
N LYS A 128 23.02 -19.82 1.57
CA LYS A 128 21.88 -19.81 2.48
C LYS A 128 20.83 -20.87 2.20
N LEU A 129 20.91 -21.51 1.07
CA LEU A 129 19.95 -22.52 0.60
C LEU A 129 20.63 -23.87 0.39
N THR A 130 19.88 -24.94 0.51
CA THR A 130 20.31 -26.23 -0.02
C THR A 130 20.39 -26.18 -1.54
N ALA A 131 21.11 -27.12 -2.15
CA ALA A 131 21.23 -27.19 -3.61
C ALA A 131 19.85 -27.39 -4.29
N GLU A 132 18.95 -28.12 -3.64
CA GLU A 132 17.59 -28.34 -4.13
C GLU A 132 16.74 -27.08 -4.07
N GLU A 133 16.71 -26.38 -2.92
CA GLU A 133 15.99 -25.11 -2.75
C GLU A 133 16.50 -24.04 -3.73
N PHE A 134 17.82 -23.93 -3.90
CA PHE A 134 18.42 -23.02 -4.86
C PHE A 134 18.01 -23.36 -6.30
N THR A 135 17.99 -24.63 -6.65
CA THR A 135 17.57 -25.09 -7.99
C THR A 135 16.09 -24.79 -8.23
N GLN A 136 15.24 -25.04 -7.23
CA GLN A 136 13.81 -24.74 -7.32
C GLN A 136 13.55 -23.24 -7.44
N LEU A 137 14.21 -22.42 -6.64
CA LEU A 137 14.11 -20.95 -6.69
C LEU A 137 14.50 -20.45 -8.09
N ASN A 138 15.64 -20.87 -8.60
CA ASN A 138 16.10 -20.43 -9.93
C ASN A 138 15.19 -20.92 -11.05
N ARG A 139 14.60 -22.10 -10.94
CA ARG A 139 13.63 -22.58 -11.93
C ARG A 139 12.39 -21.68 -11.96
N ASN A 140 11.86 -21.31 -10.80
CA ASN A 140 10.71 -20.44 -10.67
C ASN A 140 10.99 -19.04 -11.24
N GLU A 141 12.23 -18.55 -11.09
CA GLU A 141 12.67 -17.22 -11.53
C GLU A 141 13.37 -17.23 -12.91
N GLY A 142 13.26 -18.32 -13.66
CA GLY A 142 13.90 -18.45 -14.99
C GLY A 142 15.44 -18.33 -14.94
N GLY A 143 16.08 -18.75 -13.84
CA GLY A 143 17.53 -18.65 -13.62
C GLY A 143 18.01 -17.27 -13.21
N LYS A 144 17.10 -16.35 -12.84
CA LYS A 144 17.42 -14.93 -12.61
C LYS A 144 16.96 -14.42 -11.24
N ALA A 145 16.99 -15.26 -10.20
CA ALA A 145 16.56 -14.86 -8.86
C ALA A 145 17.25 -13.57 -8.36
N ILE A 146 18.54 -13.45 -8.57
CA ILE A 146 19.31 -12.23 -8.28
C ILE A 146 19.25 -11.26 -9.47
N ALA A 147 19.73 -11.65 -10.63
CA ALA A 147 19.87 -10.76 -11.80
C ALA A 147 18.52 -10.17 -12.28
N GLY A 148 17.40 -10.88 -12.05
CA GLY A 148 16.07 -10.40 -12.41
C GLY A 148 15.59 -9.14 -11.67
N ARG A 149 16.26 -8.77 -10.58
CA ARG A 149 15.99 -7.51 -9.84
C ARG A 149 16.77 -6.32 -10.41
N CYS A 150 17.56 -6.53 -11.44
CA CYS A 150 18.44 -5.51 -12.00
C CYS A 150 18.22 -5.35 -13.50
N ASP A 151 18.29 -4.12 -13.96
CA ASP A 151 18.43 -3.79 -15.38
C ASP A 151 19.92 -3.71 -15.73
N VAL A 152 20.34 -4.59 -16.64
CA VAL A 152 21.72 -4.68 -17.11
C VAL A 152 22.14 -3.43 -17.88
N SER A 153 21.21 -2.84 -18.64
CA SER A 153 21.50 -1.68 -19.51
C SER A 153 21.82 -0.43 -18.70
N SER A 154 21.05 -0.18 -17.65
CA SER A 154 21.25 0.94 -16.72
C SER A 154 22.18 0.61 -15.55
N ARG A 155 22.59 -0.65 -15.40
CA ARG A 155 23.37 -1.15 -14.26
C ARG A 155 22.75 -0.75 -12.93
N ASN A 156 21.42 -0.85 -12.82
CA ASN A 156 20.64 -0.43 -11.68
C ASN A 156 19.72 -1.57 -11.22
N CYS A 157 19.67 -1.80 -9.92
CA CYS A 157 18.76 -2.76 -9.32
C CYS A 157 17.61 -2.03 -8.67
N ARG A 158 16.40 -2.59 -8.78
CA ARG A 158 15.21 -2.07 -8.10
C ARG A 158 14.18 -3.17 -7.95
N GLY A 159 13.36 -3.03 -6.95
CA GLY A 159 12.35 -4.02 -6.59
C GLY A 159 12.93 -5.14 -5.72
N ALA A 160 12.03 -5.98 -5.27
CA ALA A 160 12.36 -7.11 -4.42
C ALA A 160 11.53 -8.33 -4.81
N MET A 161 11.77 -9.43 -4.16
CA MET A 161 10.94 -10.61 -4.21
C MET A 161 11.03 -11.36 -2.88
N GLN A 162 9.96 -12.03 -2.52
CA GLN A 162 9.92 -12.95 -1.40
C GLN A 162 9.70 -14.38 -1.88
N GLN A 163 10.42 -15.31 -1.28
CA GLN A 163 10.22 -16.73 -1.47
C GLN A 163 10.23 -17.44 -0.12
N THR A 164 9.30 -18.38 0.09
CA THR A 164 9.32 -19.24 1.27
C THR A 164 9.81 -20.63 0.87
N THR A 165 10.82 -21.15 1.56
CA THR A 165 11.32 -22.51 1.33
C THR A 165 10.37 -23.53 1.93
N ILE A 166 10.54 -24.80 1.54
CA ILE A 166 9.75 -25.93 2.10
C ILE A 166 9.92 -26.03 3.62
N ALA A 167 11.10 -25.64 4.14
CA ALA A 167 11.37 -25.61 5.58
C ALA A 167 10.74 -24.40 6.31
N GLY A 168 9.98 -23.54 5.62
CA GLY A 168 9.35 -22.37 6.22
C GLY A 168 10.30 -21.17 6.45
N LEU A 169 11.50 -21.19 5.84
CA LEU A 169 12.39 -20.05 5.79
C LEU A 169 11.83 -19.00 4.83
N SER A 170 11.68 -17.78 5.28
CA SER A 170 11.40 -16.63 4.40
C SER A 170 12.71 -16.07 3.85
N LEU A 171 12.77 -15.90 2.54
CA LEU A 171 13.90 -15.31 1.85
C LEU A 171 13.41 -14.07 1.10
N ILE A 172 13.99 -12.91 1.40
CA ILE A 172 13.74 -11.65 0.70
C ILE A 172 15.00 -11.26 -0.06
N ILE A 173 14.87 -11.10 -1.37
CA ILE A 173 15.94 -10.68 -2.28
C ILE A 173 15.62 -9.28 -2.74
N GLN A 174 16.45 -8.30 -2.37
CA GLN A 174 16.19 -6.88 -2.59
C GLN A 174 17.29 -6.22 -3.41
N GLY A 175 16.93 -5.82 -4.62
CA GLY A 175 17.76 -4.94 -5.44
C GLY A 175 17.66 -3.50 -4.95
N VAL A 176 18.81 -2.94 -4.53
CA VAL A 176 18.88 -1.55 -4.03
C VAL A 176 19.19 -0.63 -5.20
N PRO A 177 18.35 0.36 -5.51
CA PRO A 177 18.62 1.32 -6.58
C PRO A 177 19.84 2.18 -6.26
N ASN A 178 20.59 2.53 -7.31
CA ASN A 178 21.75 3.39 -7.17
C ASN A 178 21.37 4.74 -6.58
N GLU A 179 20.23 5.28 -7.06
CA GLU A 179 19.62 6.50 -6.56
C GLU A 179 18.09 6.30 -6.52
N VAL A 180 17.46 6.85 -5.50
CA VAL A 180 15.99 6.95 -5.45
C VAL A 180 15.58 8.14 -6.29
N ASP A 181 14.66 7.92 -7.23
CA ASP A 181 14.10 9.01 -8.02
C ASP A 181 13.31 9.96 -7.12
N LYS A 182 13.89 11.13 -6.89
CA LYS A 182 13.28 12.16 -6.03
C LYS A 182 12.13 12.89 -6.71
N SER A 183 12.02 12.79 -8.04
CA SER A 183 10.93 13.38 -8.81
C SER A 183 9.67 12.50 -8.81
N ASP A 184 9.82 11.21 -8.51
CA ASP A 184 8.72 10.27 -8.32
C ASP A 184 8.43 10.09 -6.83
N PRO A 185 7.32 10.66 -6.32
CA PRO A 185 6.95 10.55 -4.89
C PRO A 185 6.75 9.10 -4.43
N THR A 186 6.24 8.21 -5.29
CA THR A 186 6.03 6.80 -4.95
C THR A 186 7.35 6.07 -4.79
N SER A 187 8.32 6.32 -5.67
CA SER A 187 9.67 5.75 -5.59
C SER A 187 10.36 6.15 -4.29
N LYS A 188 10.27 7.44 -3.91
CA LYS A 188 10.83 7.93 -2.64
C LYS A 188 10.24 7.21 -1.42
N LEU A 189 8.92 7.05 -1.39
CA LEU A 189 8.25 6.38 -0.28
C LEU A 189 8.58 4.90 -0.27
N ARG A 190 8.45 4.21 -1.40
CA ARG A 190 8.70 2.77 -1.52
C ARG A 190 10.12 2.37 -1.08
N PHE A 191 11.14 3.09 -1.52
CA PHE A 191 12.55 2.73 -1.26
C PHE A 191 13.18 3.43 -0.05
N GLY A 192 12.50 4.38 0.58
CA GLY A 192 13.09 5.18 1.65
C GLY A 192 12.30 5.25 2.94
N SER A 193 11.19 4.51 3.07
CA SER A 193 10.33 4.57 4.25
C SER A 193 10.09 3.23 4.95
N GLY A 194 10.59 2.12 4.40
CA GLY A 194 10.31 0.78 4.89
C GLY A 194 9.06 0.12 4.28
N MET A 195 8.42 0.78 3.30
CA MET A 195 7.25 0.21 2.62
C MET A 195 7.62 -1.06 1.86
N LEU A 196 8.69 -1.06 1.07
CA LEU A 196 9.12 -2.26 0.33
C LEU A 196 9.42 -3.43 1.27
N GLU A 197 10.03 -3.16 2.40
CA GLU A 197 10.35 -4.13 3.44
C GLU A 197 9.08 -4.74 4.05
N ALA A 198 8.08 -3.92 4.33
CA ALA A 198 6.76 -4.37 4.81
C ALA A 198 6.02 -5.21 3.76
N HIS A 199 6.06 -4.78 2.48
CA HIS A 199 5.45 -5.49 1.36
C HIS A 199 6.00 -6.92 1.23
N GLU A 200 7.30 -7.04 1.12
CA GLU A 200 7.95 -8.34 0.93
C GLU A 200 7.80 -9.24 2.17
N TYR A 201 7.86 -8.67 3.36
CA TYR A 201 7.65 -9.46 4.56
C TYR A 201 6.21 -9.99 4.66
N PHE A 202 5.22 -9.21 4.24
CA PHE A 202 3.83 -9.66 4.25
C PHE A 202 3.61 -10.86 3.30
N HIS A 203 4.31 -10.94 2.19
CA HIS A 203 4.29 -12.13 1.33
C HIS A 203 4.69 -13.41 2.08
N SER A 204 5.54 -13.31 3.10
CA SER A 204 5.85 -14.46 3.95
C SER A 204 4.64 -14.96 4.75
N LEU A 205 3.86 -14.02 5.31
CA LEU A 205 2.64 -14.35 6.05
C LEU A 205 1.55 -14.92 5.13
N GLN A 206 1.47 -14.43 3.90
CA GLN A 206 0.56 -14.97 2.88
C GLN A 206 0.94 -16.40 2.49
N ARG A 207 2.23 -16.66 2.35
CA ARG A 207 2.74 -17.94 1.84
C ARG A 207 2.60 -19.08 2.82
N ILE A 208 2.88 -18.85 4.10
CA ILE A 208 2.90 -19.90 5.13
C ILE A 208 1.59 -20.71 5.17
N PRO A 209 0.40 -20.10 5.21
CA PRO A 209 -0.84 -20.86 5.27
C PRO A 209 -1.13 -21.73 4.05
N ILE A 210 -0.59 -21.38 2.88
CA ILE A 210 -0.83 -22.09 1.62
C ILE A 210 0.36 -22.93 1.16
N MET A 211 1.35 -23.16 2.03
CA MET A 211 2.45 -24.05 1.71
C MET A 211 1.94 -25.46 1.45
N GLY A 212 2.26 -25.98 0.25
CA GLY A 212 1.77 -27.30 -0.20
C GLY A 212 0.34 -27.31 -0.76
N ALA A 213 -0.36 -26.16 -0.79
CA ALA A 213 -1.64 -26.06 -1.49
C ALA A 213 -1.43 -25.94 -3.00
N GLU A 214 -2.39 -26.50 -3.76
CA GLU A 214 -2.39 -26.43 -5.23
C GLU A 214 -3.09 -25.16 -5.75
N VAL A 215 -3.79 -24.46 -4.86
CA VAL A 215 -4.59 -23.26 -5.17
C VAL A 215 -3.93 -22.01 -4.60
N TRP A 216 -3.98 -20.94 -5.40
CA TRP A 216 -3.43 -19.65 -5.04
C TRP A 216 -4.51 -18.56 -5.18
N PRO A 217 -4.48 -17.50 -4.36
CA PRO A 217 -5.36 -16.38 -4.57
C PRO A 217 -5.02 -15.64 -5.87
N HIS A 218 -5.98 -14.91 -6.37
CA HIS A 218 -5.81 -14.05 -7.55
C HIS A 218 -4.64 -13.07 -7.36
N ALA A 219 -3.93 -12.74 -8.43
CA ALA A 219 -2.78 -11.83 -8.38
C ALA A 219 -3.14 -10.49 -7.76
N TRP A 220 -4.32 -9.94 -8.09
CA TRP A 220 -4.82 -8.69 -7.52
C TRP A 220 -4.97 -8.75 -5.99
N PHE A 221 -5.43 -9.89 -5.45
CA PHE A 221 -5.58 -10.05 -4.01
C PHE A 221 -4.24 -10.20 -3.30
N ARG A 222 -3.33 -10.97 -3.93
CA ARG A 222 -1.98 -11.20 -3.40
C ARG A 222 -1.17 -9.90 -3.34
N GLU A 223 -1.00 -9.25 -4.48
CA GLU A 223 -0.17 -8.04 -4.59
C GLU A 223 -0.87 -6.83 -3.97
N GLY A 224 -2.18 -6.69 -4.20
CA GLY A 224 -2.96 -5.59 -3.62
C GLY A 224 -2.98 -5.62 -2.10
N SER A 225 -3.02 -6.81 -1.47
CA SER A 225 -2.95 -6.87 -0.02
C SER A 225 -1.56 -6.53 0.51
N ALA A 226 -0.48 -6.90 -0.18
CA ALA A 226 0.87 -6.49 0.19
C ALA A 226 1.08 -4.97 0.00
N GLU A 227 0.55 -4.40 -1.08
CA GLU A 227 0.58 -2.96 -1.35
C GLU A 227 -0.22 -2.15 -0.31
N TRP A 228 -1.37 -2.65 0.08
CA TRP A 228 -2.15 -2.00 1.15
C TRP A 228 -1.43 -2.13 2.51
N VAL A 229 -0.91 -3.32 2.85
CA VAL A 229 -0.22 -3.59 4.12
C VAL A 229 1.03 -2.73 4.28
N GLN A 230 1.83 -2.54 3.23
CA GLN A 230 3.03 -1.69 3.29
C GLN A 230 2.69 -0.26 3.71
N ASN A 231 1.65 0.33 3.11
CA ASN A 231 1.19 1.67 3.45
C ASN A 231 0.63 1.71 4.88
N MET A 232 -0.23 0.75 5.22
CA MET A 232 -0.86 0.69 6.53
C MET A 232 0.15 0.50 7.67
N ALA A 233 1.13 -0.38 7.50
CA ALA A 233 2.14 -0.64 8.51
C ALA A 233 3.00 0.60 8.77
N VAL A 234 3.51 1.24 7.72
CA VAL A 234 4.42 2.39 7.86
C VAL A 234 3.66 3.64 8.36
N ASN A 235 2.42 3.84 7.92
CA ASN A 235 1.62 5.04 8.25
C ASN A 235 0.50 4.76 9.26
N TYR A 236 0.63 3.74 10.12
CA TYR A 236 -0.40 3.36 11.08
C TYR A 236 -0.77 4.45 12.10
N ASN A 237 0.09 5.40 12.34
CA ASN A 237 -0.09 6.52 13.27
C ASN A 237 -0.30 7.88 12.59
N ASP A 238 -0.29 7.91 11.25
CA ASP A 238 -0.47 9.13 10.44
C ASP A 238 -1.48 8.89 9.31
N TYR A 239 -2.75 9.17 9.60
CA TYR A 239 -3.84 9.00 8.63
C TYR A 239 -3.69 9.87 7.39
N LYS A 240 -3.15 11.08 7.55
CA LYS A 240 -2.96 12.00 6.42
C LYS A 240 -1.95 11.42 5.41
N THR A 241 -0.79 11.00 5.89
CA THR A 241 0.23 10.38 5.03
C THR A 241 -0.26 9.06 4.43
N TYR A 242 -1.04 8.27 5.18
CA TYR A 242 -1.69 7.07 4.65
C TYR A 242 -2.59 7.37 3.45
N GLN A 243 -3.43 8.41 3.53
CA GLN A 243 -4.30 8.82 2.42
C GLN A 243 -3.53 9.41 1.23
N GLU A 244 -2.52 10.24 1.51
CA GLU A 244 -1.68 10.86 0.47
C GLU A 244 -0.98 9.78 -0.38
N PHE A 245 -0.45 8.73 0.25
CA PHE A 245 0.16 7.62 -0.50
C PHE A 245 -0.86 6.92 -1.41
N LEU A 246 -2.03 6.56 -0.90
CA LEU A 246 -3.08 5.91 -1.70
C LEU A 246 -3.47 6.75 -2.93
N ALA A 247 -3.60 8.06 -2.77
CA ALA A 247 -3.95 8.96 -3.87
C ALA A 247 -2.86 8.99 -4.94
N ILE A 248 -1.59 9.09 -4.54
CA ILE A 248 -0.46 9.15 -5.47
C ILE A 248 -0.27 7.81 -6.20
N ASP A 249 -0.36 6.71 -5.47
CA ASP A 249 -0.07 5.37 -5.98
C ASP A 249 -1.01 4.97 -7.14
N CYS A 250 -2.29 5.31 -7.05
CA CYS A 250 -3.29 4.96 -8.08
C CYS A 250 -3.46 6.03 -9.19
N ALA A 251 -2.97 7.26 -8.98
CA ALA A 251 -3.31 8.42 -9.82
C ALA A 251 -3.03 8.22 -11.33
N GLY A 252 -1.87 7.64 -11.69
CA GLY A 252 -1.48 7.44 -13.09
C GLY A 252 -2.17 6.25 -13.77
N HIS A 253 -2.26 5.13 -13.07
CA HIS A 253 -2.74 3.86 -13.60
C HIS A 253 -4.26 3.75 -13.59
N CYS A 254 -4.91 4.27 -12.55
CA CYS A 254 -6.34 4.09 -12.32
C CYS A 254 -7.23 5.13 -13.01
N ALA A 255 -6.69 6.32 -13.33
CA ALA A 255 -7.49 7.46 -13.81
C ALA A 255 -8.26 7.21 -15.11
N ARG A 256 -7.78 6.29 -15.95
CA ARG A 256 -8.35 5.98 -17.27
C ARG A 256 -9.37 4.85 -17.25
N LEU A 257 -9.50 4.13 -16.15
CA LEU A 257 -10.40 2.99 -16.05
C LEU A 257 -11.86 3.43 -15.99
N SER A 258 -12.72 2.70 -16.69
CA SER A 258 -14.16 2.72 -16.49
C SER A 258 -14.58 1.70 -15.42
N GLU A 259 -15.81 1.78 -14.94
CA GLU A 259 -16.36 0.76 -14.04
C GLU A 259 -16.35 -0.63 -14.71
N ALA A 260 -16.65 -0.70 -16.01
CA ALA A 260 -16.61 -1.96 -16.75
C ALA A 260 -15.19 -2.56 -16.84
N ASP A 261 -14.17 -1.72 -17.02
CA ASP A 261 -12.77 -2.18 -16.99
C ASP A 261 -12.41 -2.79 -15.64
N ILE A 262 -12.87 -2.18 -14.54
CA ILE A 262 -12.62 -2.68 -13.18
C ILE A 262 -13.33 -4.03 -12.96
N VAL A 263 -14.56 -4.18 -13.41
CA VAL A 263 -15.28 -5.47 -13.37
C VAL A 263 -14.51 -6.52 -14.17
N GLU A 264 -14.13 -6.21 -15.42
CA GLU A 264 -13.37 -7.13 -16.28
C GLU A 264 -12.04 -7.53 -15.66
N PHE A 265 -11.31 -6.58 -15.07
CA PHE A 265 -10.05 -6.86 -14.37
C PHE A 265 -10.24 -7.86 -13.24
N LEU A 266 -11.25 -7.66 -12.37
CA LEU A 266 -11.53 -8.54 -11.24
C LEU A 266 -12.02 -9.93 -11.66
N GLU A 267 -12.85 -10.03 -12.72
CA GLU A 267 -13.38 -11.29 -13.22
C GLU A 267 -12.33 -12.15 -13.93
N LYS A 268 -11.44 -11.50 -14.70
CA LYS A 268 -10.47 -12.19 -15.54
C LYS A 268 -9.11 -12.41 -14.89
N SER A 269 -8.79 -11.69 -13.80
CA SER A 269 -7.55 -11.91 -13.06
C SER A 269 -7.55 -13.27 -12.39
N LYS A 270 -6.42 -13.97 -12.53
CA LYS A 270 -6.17 -15.28 -11.89
C LYS A 270 -4.85 -15.24 -11.12
N GLU A 271 -4.43 -16.37 -10.58
CA GLU A 271 -3.27 -16.53 -9.72
C GLU A 271 -2.02 -15.72 -10.14
N ASN A 272 -1.54 -15.93 -11.36
CA ASN A 272 -0.36 -15.22 -11.90
C ASN A 272 -0.67 -14.56 -13.24
N TYR A 273 -1.92 -14.16 -13.44
CA TYR A 273 -2.41 -13.66 -14.70
C TYR A 273 -3.09 -12.30 -14.56
N THR A 274 -2.51 -11.32 -15.21
CA THR A 274 -3.19 -10.06 -15.50
C THR A 274 -3.80 -10.14 -16.90
N PRO A 275 -5.08 -9.79 -17.09
CA PRO A 275 -5.67 -9.82 -18.42
C PRO A 275 -4.84 -8.98 -19.41
N PRO A 276 -4.65 -9.41 -20.68
CA PRO A 276 -3.67 -8.81 -21.62
C PRO A 276 -3.85 -7.31 -21.89
N ASN A 277 -5.06 -6.80 -21.71
CA ASN A 277 -5.39 -5.39 -21.96
C ASN A 277 -5.13 -4.49 -20.75
N PHE A 278 -4.65 -5.06 -19.64
CA PHE A 278 -4.45 -4.33 -18.39
C PHE A 278 -2.97 -4.26 -18.02
N ASP A 279 -2.58 -3.12 -17.46
CA ASP A 279 -1.25 -2.94 -16.90
C ASP A 279 -1.07 -3.84 -15.65
N PRO A 280 0.00 -4.68 -15.58
CA PRO A 280 0.28 -5.47 -14.39
C PRO A 280 0.40 -4.66 -13.09
N GLY A 281 0.73 -3.38 -13.17
CA GLY A 281 0.74 -2.45 -12.04
C GLY A 281 -0.61 -2.34 -11.32
N LEU A 282 -1.72 -2.62 -12.02
CA LEU A 282 -3.06 -2.62 -11.41
C LEU A 282 -3.25 -3.69 -10.33
N ASN A 283 -2.47 -4.79 -10.38
CA ASN A 283 -2.46 -5.77 -9.28
C ASN A 283 -1.99 -5.19 -7.95
N TYR A 284 -1.24 -4.10 -7.98
CA TYR A 284 -0.76 -3.34 -6.83
C TYR A 284 -1.68 -2.16 -6.54
N ASN A 285 -1.62 -1.15 -7.36
CA ASN A 285 -2.21 0.19 -7.15
C ASN A 285 -3.74 0.19 -7.05
N LEU A 286 -4.43 -0.35 -8.07
CA LEU A 286 -5.89 -0.47 -8.04
C LEU A 286 -6.34 -1.47 -6.99
N SER A 287 -5.63 -2.59 -6.89
CA SER A 287 -5.99 -3.69 -6.02
C SER A 287 -5.87 -3.36 -4.55
N SER A 288 -4.92 -2.50 -4.15
CA SER A 288 -4.84 -1.98 -2.79
C SER A 288 -6.12 -1.26 -2.36
N ARG A 289 -6.85 -0.64 -3.31
CA ARG A 289 -8.14 0.02 -3.04
C ARG A 289 -9.27 -0.98 -2.76
N PHE A 290 -9.29 -2.13 -3.46
CA PHE A 290 -10.24 -3.21 -3.13
C PHE A 290 -9.95 -3.79 -1.76
N ILE A 291 -8.67 -4.03 -1.46
CA ILE A 291 -8.25 -4.53 -0.14
C ILE A 291 -8.64 -3.56 0.96
N GLU A 292 -8.42 -2.26 0.77
CA GLU A 292 -8.86 -1.23 1.71
C GLU A 292 -10.36 -1.32 2.02
N ALA A 293 -11.18 -1.47 0.97
CA ALA A 293 -12.64 -1.63 1.15
C ALA A 293 -13.00 -2.91 1.92
N LEU A 294 -12.34 -4.01 1.64
CA LEU A 294 -12.54 -5.29 2.35
C LEU A 294 -12.14 -5.18 3.83
N VAL A 295 -11.01 -4.54 4.13
CA VAL A 295 -10.54 -4.29 5.50
C VAL A 295 -11.47 -3.32 6.23
N ALA A 296 -11.97 -2.29 5.55
CA ALA A 296 -12.96 -1.36 6.12
C ALA A 296 -14.19 -2.09 6.65
N LEU A 297 -14.63 -3.16 5.98
CA LEU A 297 -15.78 -3.95 6.40
C LEU A 297 -15.47 -4.82 7.62
N LYS A 298 -14.40 -5.60 7.60
CA LYS A 298 -14.17 -6.67 8.59
C LYS A 298 -12.80 -6.65 9.29
N GLY A 299 -11.95 -5.68 9.00
CA GLY A 299 -10.61 -5.57 9.60
C GLY A 299 -9.53 -6.36 8.87
N PRO A 300 -8.25 -6.14 9.21
CA PRO A 300 -7.10 -6.64 8.47
C PRO A 300 -6.93 -8.15 8.54
N ASP A 301 -7.34 -8.78 9.62
CA ASP A 301 -7.16 -10.22 9.88
C ASP A 301 -7.84 -11.10 8.83
N THR A 302 -8.89 -10.58 8.18
CA THR A 302 -9.60 -11.26 7.09
C THR A 302 -8.73 -11.56 5.88
N LEU A 303 -7.68 -10.79 5.66
CA LEU A 303 -6.75 -11.03 4.54
C LEU A 303 -6.06 -12.39 4.69
N ILE A 304 -5.49 -12.66 5.86
CA ILE A 304 -4.82 -13.94 6.11
C ILE A 304 -5.83 -15.09 6.27
N ASN A 305 -7.04 -14.81 6.78
CA ASN A 305 -8.11 -15.82 6.84
C ASN A 305 -8.40 -16.45 5.46
N ILE A 306 -8.38 -15.66 4.39
CA ILE A 306 -8.57 -16.19 3.04
C ILE A 306 -7.44 -17.18 2.71
N TYR A 307 -6.19 -16.82 2.96
CA TYR A 307 -5.05 -17.73 2.73
C TYR A 307 -5.15 -19.00 3.56
N GLU A 308 -5.53 -18.93 4.83
CA GLU A 308 -5.69 -20.10 5.70
C GLU A 308 -6.79 -21.06 5.21
N GLN A 309 -7.85 -20.53 4.63
CA GLN A 309 -8.90 -21.34 4.06
C GLN A 309 -8.48 -21.96 2.72
N MET A 310 -7.78 -21.22 1.87
CA MET A 310 -7.22 -21.75 0.65
C MET A 310 -6.15 -22.83 0.92
N GLY A 311 -5.40 -22.69 2.01
CA GLY A 311 -4.51 -23.75 2.50
C GLY A 311 -5.22 -25.07 2.86
N LYS A 312 -6.53 -25.02 3.09
CA LYS A 312 -7.41 -26.20 3.25
C LYS A 312 -8.05 -26.64 1.93
N GLN A 313 -7.45 -26.25 0.79
CA GLN A 313 -7.90 -26.58 -0.57
C GLN A 313 -9.24 -25.97 -0.99
N LEU A 314 -9.68 -24.88 -0.31
CA LEU A 314 -10.84 -24.12 -0.78
C LEU A 314 -10.43 -23.20 -1.94
N THR A 315 -11.35 -22.96 -2.88
CA THR A 315 -11.15 -21.92 -3.90
C THR A 315 -11.17 -20.53 -3.29
N PHE A 316 -10.69 -19.53 -3.99
CA PHE A 316 -10.75 -18.14 -3.55
C PHE A 316 -12.19 -17.70 -3.23
N GLU A 317 -13.15 -18.04 -4.08
CA GLU A 317 -14.56 -17.69 -3.92
C GLU A 317 -15.17 -18.34 -2.67
N GLN A 318 -14.83 -19.60 -2.40
CA GLN A 318 -15.27 -20.30 -1.18
C GLN A 318 -14.66 -19.67 0.08
N ALA A 319 -13.36 -19.39 0.04
CA ALA A 319 -12.65 -18.71 1.13
C ALA A 319 -13.21 -17.29 1.36
N PHE A 320 -13.50 -16.55 0.30
CA PHE A 320 -14.13 -15.24 0.34
C PHE A 320 -15.52 -15.30 0.99
N LYS A 321 -16.38 -16.21 0.54
CA LYS A 321 -17.72 -16.42 1.10
C LYS A 321 -17.65 -16.72 2.58
N ASN A 322 -16.79 -17.64 3.00
CA ASN A 322 -16.62 -18.02 4.40
C ASN A 322 -16.13 -16.85 5.26
N THR A 323 -15.27 -15.98 4.69
CA THR A 323 -14.68 -14.84 5.40
C THR A 323 -15.65 -13.65 5.47
N TYR A 324 -16.29 -13.31 4.36
CA TYR A 324 -17.14 -12.11 4.26
C TYR A 324 -18.63 -12.39 4.43
N GLY A 325 -19.08 -13.63 4.29
CA GLY A 325 -20.47 -14.03 4.45
C GLY A 325 -21.35 -13.80 3.21
N VAL A 326 -20.73 -13.42 2.10
CA VAL A 326 -21.42 -13.18 0.81
C VAL A 326 -20.64 -13.84 -0.33
N GLU A 327 -21.34 -14.18 -1.42
CA GLU A 327 -20.70 -14.71 -2.62
C GLU A 327 -19.78 -13.67 -3.27
N TRP A 328 -18.65 -14.13 -3.85
CA TRP A 328 -17.77 -13.25 -4.60
C TRP A 328 -18.49 -12.56 -5.78
N SER A 329 -19.35 -13.29 -6.50
CA SER A 329 -20.16 -12.75 -7.59
C SER A 329 -21.14 -11.64 -7.17
N TYR A 330 -21.56 -11.63 -5.89
CA TYR A 330 -22.33 -10.53 -5.32
C TYR A 330 -21.45 -9.34 -4.94
N ALA A 331 -20.31 -9.59 -4.34
CA ALA A 331 -19.40 -8.54 -3.83
C ALA A 331 -18.66 -7.79 -4.95
N LEU A 332 -18.26 -8.49 -6.02
CA LEU A 332 -17.43 -7.95 -7.10
C LEU A 332 -18.01 -6.70 -7.74
N PRO A 333 -19.27 -6.67 -8.26
CA PRO A 333 -19.82 -5.47 -8.88
C PRO A 333 -19.97 -4.31 -7.90
N ILE A 334 -20.23 -4.59 -6.61
CA ILE A 334 -20.31 -3.56 -5.57
C ILE A 334 -18.93 -2.93 -5.33
N LEU A 335 -17.88 -3.75 -5.23
CA LEU A 335 -16.51 -3.27 -5.09
C LEU A 335 -16.09 -2.45 -6.31
N ALA A 336 -16.31 -2.95 -7.52
CA ALA A 336 -15.96 -2.25 -8.76
C ALA A 336 -16.62 -0.87 -8.83
N LYS A 337 -17.94 -0.81 -8.64
CA LYS A 337 -18.71 0.45 -8.63
C LYS A 337 -18.21 1.40 -7.56
N THR A 338 -17.95 0.89 -6.35
CA THR A 338 -17.50 1.70 -5.21
C THR A 338 -16.14 2.30 -5.46
N ILE A 339 -15.17 1.50 -5.90
CA ILE A 339 -13.81 1.98 -6.16
C ILE A 339 -13.77 2.90 -7.36
N TYR A 340 -14.51 2.60 -8.44
CA TYR A 340 -14.65 3.51 -9.56
C TYR A 340 -15.12 4.90 -9.13
N ALA A 341 -16.16 4.98 -8.30
CA ALA A 341 -16.66 6.25 -7.78
C ALA A 341 -15.63 6.96 -6.89
N ASN A 342 -14.93 6.22 -6.01
CA ASN A 342 -13.86 6.79 -5.16
C ASN A 342 -12.68 7.36 -5.95
N LEU A 343 -12.38 6.79 -7.12
CA LEU A 343 -11.32 7.29 -8.01
C LEU A 343 -11.73 8.59 -8.74
N LYS A 344 -13.00 8.96 -8.71
CA LYS A 344 -13.54 10.16 -9.37
C LYS A 344 -13.91 11.27 -8.37
N ASP A 345 -14.07 10.94 -7.08
CA ASP A 345 -14.32 11.89 -5.97
C ASP A 345 -13.05 12.68 -5.62
#